data_fc7c8d342babdd76c9d33844cb79c911
#
_entry.id   fc7c8d342babdd76c9d33844cb79c911
#
_cell.length_a   1.000
_cell.length_b   1.000
_cell.length_c   1.000
_cell.angle_alpha   90.00
_cell.angle_beta   90.00
_cell.angle_gamma   90.00
#
_symmetry.space_group_name_H-M   'P 1'
#
loop_
_entity.id
_entity.type
_entity.pdbx_description
1 polymer ?
#
loop_
_entity_poly.entity_id
_entity_poly.type
_entity_poly.pdbx_seq_one_letter_code
_entity_poly.pdbx_strand_id
1 'polypeptide(L)'
;MKSLRLFLLVSFVAVVAMPSDACDLCGCYTPQLEAMSGMESQSSKSWWNGFYGAVGEQFTRFATVQIDGREVANPTGQYENSSITQLVAGYIINDRFALQLNIPLIYREFKRPEGFAIDRGTESGLGDASLLLKTVAFHYSSPARRTFEVGGKNPIAIEHEPDFTFSAVLLTGLKFPTGDSSRLEEEFHEIDIPGAPLSGIHGHDLTLGTGSFDGIFGEQTSLRYKNIFLETNVQFTLRGDGTHQYHFANDLGWSGGPGYYFIRRHDTIIGLQFDVTGEYKDVDRFRGKAAEDTGITSVFLGPRIVASRGRWSAEIGAEFPVSIDNTALQVVPDYRVRGGISLHF
;
A
#
# COMPACT_ATOMS: atom_id res chain seq x y z
N MET A 1 22.84 -1.85 24.68
CA MET A 1 21.75 -2.79 24.92
C MET A 1 20.50 -2.18 25.60
N LYS A 2 20.61 -1.25 26.54
CA LYS A 2 19.43 -0.60 27.18
C LYS A 2 18.67 0.36 26.24
N SER A 3 19.38 1.10 25.40
CA SER A 3 18.77 2.01 24.38
C SER A 3 18.01 1.29 23.27
N LEU A 4 18.47 0.11 22.85
CA LEU A 4 17.81 -0.69 21.82
C LEU A 4 16.47 -1.27 22.31
N ARG A 5 16.40 -1.66 23.61
CA ARG A 5 15.14 -2.14 24.22
C ARG A 5 14.11 -1.03 24.37
N LEU A 6 14.55 0.21 24.62
CA LEU A 6 13.66 1.36 24.72
C LEU A 6 13.10 1.75 23.36
N PHE A 7 13.90 1.67 22.30
CA PHE A 7 13.47 1.99 20.92
C PHE A 7 12.45 0.97 20.40
N LEU A 8 12.70 -0.33 20.59
CA LEU A 8 11.74 -1.41 20.24
C LEU A 8 10.44 -1.31 21.05
N LEU A 9 10.50 -0.89 22.32
CA LEU A 9 9.31 -0.73 23.14
C LEU A 9 8.50 0.51 22.73
N VAL A 10 9.16 1.60 22.34
CA VAL A 10 8.50 2.83 21.88
C VAL A 10 7.85 2.61 20.52
N SER A 11 8.50 1.90 19.58
CA SER A 11 7.88 1.54 18.29
C SER A 11 6.68 0.61 18.47
N PHE A 12 6.74 -0.34 19.40
CA PHE A 12 5.63 -1.27 19.67
C PHE A 12 4.46 -0.59 20.41
N VAL A 13 4.74 0.35 21.29
CA VAL A 13 3.71 1.10 22.06
C VAL A 13 3.04 2.16 21.18
N ALA A 14 3.76 2.77 20.23
CA ALA A 14 3.18 3.74 19.30
C ALA A 14 2.14 3.12 18.35
N VAL A 15 2.32 1.84 17.98
CA VAL A 15 1.37 1.09 17.12
C VAL A 15 0.06 0.72 17.87
N VAL A 16 0.08 0.66 19.21
CA VAL A 16 -1.08 0.22 20.00
C VAL A 16 -2.00 1.38 20.46
N ALA A 17 -1.58 2.63 20.29
CA ALA A 17 -2.20 3.77 20.99
C ALA A 17 -2.92 4.80 20.11
N MET A 18 -3.12 4.57 18.80
CA MET A 18 -3.85 5.50 17.95
C MET A 18 -5.14 4.86 17.42
N PRO A 19 -6.31 5.46 17.60
CA PRO A 19 -7.48 5.15 16.80
C PRO A 19 -7.18 5.57 15.36
N SER A 20 -7.33 4.65 14.42
CA SER A 20 -6.83 4.80 13.07
C SER A 20 -7.90 4.40 12.04
N ASP A 21 -8.06 5.12 10.95
CA ASP A 21 -9.11 5.04 9.95
C ASP A 21 -8.55 5.32 8.53
N ALA A 22 -8.69 4.50 7.50
CA ALA A 22 -8.15 4.73 6.14
C ALA A 22 -8.98 4.16 4.98
N CYS A 23 -8.85 4.71 3.76
CA CYS A 23 -9.63 4.37 2.57
C CYS A 23 -8.81 3.81 1.41
N ASP A 24 -9.27 2.69 0.82
CA ASP A 24 -8.71 2.07 -0.41
C ASP A 24 -9.33 2.61 -1.71
N LEU A 25 -10.46 3.32 -1.64
CA LEU A 25 -11.25 3.74 -2.80
C LEU A 25 -10.59 4.83 -3.63
N CYS A 26 -9.80 5.70 -3.02
CA CYS A 26 -9.27 6.88 -3.70
C CYS A 26 -7.96 6.66 -4.48
N GLY A 27 -7.50 5.42 -4.70
CA GLY A 27 -6.21 5.17 -5.35
C GLY A 27 -5.01 5.74 -4.59
N CYS A 28 -5.21 6.06 -3.33
CA CYS A 28 -4.24 6.75 -2.49
C CYS A 28 -3.27 5.78 -1.83
N TYR A 29 -3.64 4.50 -1.82
CA TYR A 29 -2.79 3.45 -1.33
C TYR A 29 -1.72 3.13 -2.38
N THR A 30 -0.51 3.44 -2.05
CA THR A 30 0.65 3.01 -2.84
C THR A 30 0.84 1.52 -2.56
N PRO A 31 0.66 0.60 -3.53
CA PRO A 31 0.91 -0.81 -3.30
C PRO A 31 2.29 -1.04 -2.71
N GLN A 32 2.47 -2.09 -1.92
CA GLN A 32 3.71 -2.40 -1.18
C GLN A 32 4.95 -2.65 -2.04
N LEU A 33 4.91 -2.44 -3.33
CA LEU A 33 6.08 -2.42 -4.21
C LEU A 33 7.22 -1.55 -3.68
N GLU A 34 6.90 -0.62 -2.79
CA GLU A 34 7.90 0.17 -2.09
C GLU A 34 8.76 -0.66 -1.13
N ALA A 35 8.22 -1.74 -0.57
CA ALA A 35 8.95 -2.66 0.30
C ALA A 35 9.91 -3.59 -0.46
N MET A 36 9.60 -3.90 -1.73
CA MET A 36 10.42 -4.84 -2.54
C MET A 36 11.81 -4.32 -2.89
N SER A 37 12.06 -3.05 -2.81
CA SER A 37 13.39 -2.51 -3.04
C SER A 37 14.22 -2.62 -1.77
N GLY A 38 14.71 -3.82 -1.45
CA GLY A 38 15.83 -3.94 -0.54
C GLY A 38 16.94 -3.02 -1.03
N MET A 39 17.26 -2.00 -0.27
CA MET A 39 18.43 -1.16 -0.50
C MET A 39 19.68 -1.98 -0.17
N GLU A 40 19.87 -3.10 -0.85
CA GLU A 40 21.15 -3.80 -0.81
C GLU A 40 22.13 -3.00 -1.67
N SER A 41 23.08 -2.39 -0.99
CA SER A 41 24.21 -1.68 -1.54
C SER A 41 24.91 -2.52 -2.60
N GLN A 42 24.63 -2.29 -3.85
CA GLN A 42 25.49 -2.75 -4.94
C GLN A 42 26.50 -1.67 -5.27
N SER A 43 27.68 -1.79 -4.71
CA SER A 43 28.83 -0.94 -5.07
C SER A 43 29.29 -1.24 -6.48
N SER A 44 28.68 -0.67 -7.49
CA SER A 44 29.24 -0.66 -8.84
C SER A 44 29.22 0.75 -9.45
N LYS A 45 30.31 1.09 -10.13
CA LYS A 45 30.69 2.44 -10.52
C LYS A 45 30.03 2.98 -11.80
N SER A 46 28.84 2.49 -12.18
CA SER A 46 28.13 3.01 -13.35
C SER A 46 26.96 3.88 -12.91
N TRP A 47 26.71 4.99 -13.58
CA TRP A 47 25.60 5.91 -13.27
C TRP A 47 24.20 5.24 -13.44
N TRP A 48 24.11 4.13 -14.20
CA TRP A 48 22.91 3.32 -14.30
C TRP A 48 22.66 2.47 -13.05
N ASN A 49 23.68 2.23 -12.26
CA ASN A 49 23.59 1.48 -11.03
C ASN A 49 23.00 2.37 -9.95
N GLY A 50 21.76 2.16 -9.68
CA GLY A 50 20.97 2.97 -8.76
C GLY A 50 19.57 3.21 -9.27
N PHE A 51 19.33 2.99 -10.56
CA PHE A 51 17.99 3.00 -11.09
C PHE A 51 17.27 1.68 -10.76
N TYR A 52 16.01 1.79 -10.44
CA TYR A 52 15.09 0.66 -10.36
C TYR A 52 13.74 1.05 -10.94
N GLY A 53 13.03 0.06 -11.44
CA GLY A 53 11.67 0.22 -11.91
C GLY A 53 10.80 -0.91 -11.41
N ALA A 54 9.53 -0.64 -11.19
CA ALA A 54 8.57 -1.66 -10.83
C ALA A 54 7.21 -1.39 -11.46
N VAL A 55 6.44 -2.45 -11.62
CA VAL A 55 5.03 -2.41 -11.97
C VAL A 55 4.29 -3.25 -10.96
N GLY A 56 3.27 -2.69 -10.35
CA GLY A 56 2.36 -3.38 -9.45
C GLY A 56 0.93 -3.24 -9.88
N GLU A 57 0.16 -4.23 -9.51
CA GLU A 57 -1.27 -4.29 -9.75
C GLU A 57 -1.99 -4.61 -8.44
N GLN A 58 -3.04 -3.86 -8.15
CA GLN A 58 -3.99 -4.18 -7.11
C GLN A 58 -5.37 -4.21 -7.70
N PHE A 59 -6.02 -5.35 -7.62
CA PHE A 59 -7.43 -5.51 -7.94
C PHE A 59 -8.22 -5.66 -6.64
N THR A 60 -9.27 -4.85 -6.48
CA THR A 60 -10.21 -4.92 -5.35
C THR A 60 -11.63 -5.09 -5.87
N ARG A 61 -12.35 -6.06 -5.31
CA ARG A 61 -13.77 -6.27 -5.56
C ARG A 61 -14.57 -5.71 -4.39
N PHE A 62 -15.54 -4.84 -4.71
CA PHE A 62 -16.50 -4.28 -3.75
C PHE A 62 -17.90 -4.71 -4.21
N ALA A 63 -18.63 -5.46 -3.38
CA ALA A 63 -20.00 -5.87 -3.70
C ALA A 63 -20.88 -6.12 -2.46
N THR A 64 -20.26 -6.20 -1.28
CA THR A 64 -20.98 -6.23 -0.01
C THR A 64 -21.42 -4.82 0.37
N VAL A 65 -22.71 -4.64 0.67
CA VAL A 65 -23.26 -3.37 1.13
C VAL A 65 -23.35 -3.40 2.64
N GLN A 66 -22.85 -2.34 3.29
CA GLN A 66 -22.91 -2.18 4.74
C GLN A 66 -23.48 -0.82 5.14
N ILE A 67 -24.12 -0.79 6.30
CA ILE A 67 -24.53 0.43 7.01
C ILE A 67 -23.96 0.33 8.43
N ASP A 68 -23.12 1.29 8.80
CA ASP A 68 -22.51 1.38 10.14
C ASP A 68 -21.90 0.02 10.57
N GLY A 69 -21.02 -0.55 9.74
CA GLY A 69 -20.35 -1.82 9.98
C GLY A 69 -21.22 -3.08 9.90
N ARG A 70 -22.48 -2.97 9.45
CA ARG A 70 -23.41 -4.11 9.36
C ARG A 70 -23.81 -4.39 7.93
N GLU A 71 -23.61 -5.63 7.50
CA GLU A 71 -24.05 -6.07 6.18
C GLU A 71 -25.57 -5.96 6.04
N VAL A 72 -26.00 -5.40 4.90
CA VAL A 72 -27.41 -5.27 4.53
C VAL A 72 -27.64 -5.84 3.13
N ALA A 73 -28.93 -6.05 2.79
CA ALA A 73 -29.28 -6.58 1.46
C ALA A 73 -28.85 -5.62 0.35
N ASN A 74 -28.34 -6.18 -0.75
CA ASN A 74 -27.98 -5.48 -1.98
C ASN A 74 -28.97 -5.82 -3.12
N PRO A 75 -30.22 -5.30 -3.08
CA PRO A 75 -31.27 -5.70 -4.02
C PRO A 75 -31.01 -5.22 -5.46
N THR A 76 -30.26 -4.13 -5.61
CA THR A 76 -29.88 -3.57 -6.92
C THR A 76 -28.65 -4.28 -7.50
N GLY A 77 -27.94 -5.05 -6.68
CA GLY A 77 -26.69 -5.71 -7.04
C GLY A 77 -25.62 -4.67 -7.42
N GLN A 78 -25.50 -3.60 -6.63
CA GLN A 78 -24.44 -2.60 -6.80
C GLN A 78 -23.07 -3.18 -6.50
N TYR A 79 -22.08 -2.74 -7.24
CA TYR A 79 -20.70 -3.18 -7.10
C TYR A 79 -19.74 -2.17 -7.72
N GLU A 80 -18.48 -2.26 -7.28
CA GLU A 80 -17.33 -1.66 -7.94
C GLU A 80 -16.21 -2.70 -8.08
N ASN A 81 -15.54 -2.70 -9.22
CA ASN A 81 -14.28 -3.38 -9.47
C ASN A 81 -13.22 -2.31 -9.66
N SER A 82 -12.26 -2.24 -8.78
CA SER A 82 -11.16 -1.28 -8.86
C SER A 82 -9.86 -2.01 -9.20
N SER A 83 -9.16 -1.54 -10.23
CA SER A 83 -7.86 -2.03 -10.66
C SER A 83 -6.90 -0.85 -10.68
N ILE A 84 -5.81 -0.92 -9.92
CA ILE A 84 -4.80 0.12 -9.82
C ILE A 84 -3.47 -0.46 -10.25
N THR A 85 -3.02 -0.09 -11.45
CA THR A 85 -1.69 -0.39 -11.96
C THR A 85 -0.73 0.72 -11.55
N GLN A 86 0.25 0.42 -10.72
CA GLN A 86 1.25 1.39 -10.28
C GLN A 86 2.55 1.24 -11.05
N LEU A 87 2.97 2.30 -11.72
CA LEU A 87 4.27 2.41 -12.33
C LEU A 87 5.22 3.11 -11.35
N VAL A 88 6.35 2.46 -11.08
CA VAL A 88 7.36 2.96 -10.14
C VAL A 88 8.67 3.16 -10.87
N ALA A 89 9.28 4.32 -10.71
CA ALA A 89 10.64 4.61 -11.14
C ALA A 89 11.42 5.19 -9.95
N GLY A 90 12.58 4.64 -9.65
CA GLY A 90 13.37 5.11 -8.52
C GLY A 90 14.84 5.21 -8.82
N TYR A 91 15.54 6.02 -8.03
CA TYR A 91 16.98 6.23 -8.11
C TYR A 91 17.60 6.24 -6.71
N ILE A 92 18.54 5.32 -6.47
CA ILE A 92 19.33 5.23 -5.25
C ILE A 92 20.47 6.24 -5.35
N ILE A 93 20.39 7.33 -4.58
CA ILE A 93 21.38 8.40 -4.58
C ILE A 93 22.67 7.93 -3.86
N ASN A 94 22.51 7.25 -2.73
CA ASN A 94 23.57 6.67 -1.93
C ASN A 94 23.00 5.64 -0.93
N ASP A 95 23.82 5.10 -0.05
CA ASP A 95 23.43 4.07 0.93
C ASP A 95 22.34 4.51 1.94
N ARG A 96 21.96 5.79 1.94
CA ARG A 96 20.96 6.34 2.87
C ARG A 96 19.75 6.93 2.18
N PHE A 97 19.87 7.39 0.94
CA PHE A 97 18.83 8.14 0.27
C PHE A 97 18.48 7.56 -1.09
N ALA A 98 17.20 7.43 -1.35
CA ALA A 98 16.66 7.13 -2.67
C ALA A 98 15.44 8.01 -2.95
N LEU A 99 15.25 8.36 -4.22
CA LEU A 99 14.04 9.01 -4.72
C LEU A 99 13.19 7.99 -5.45
N GLN A 100 11.87 8.08 -5.31
CA GLN A 100 10.91 7.23 -5.98
C GLN A 100 9.75 8.05 -6.51
N LEU A 101 9.44 7.89 -7.77
CA LEU A 101 8.25 8.41 -8.44
C LEU A 101 7.25 7.27 -8.62
N ASN A 102 6.00 7.49 -8.22
CA ASN A 102 4.89 6.57 -8.43
C ASN A 102 3.86 7.24 -9.32
N ILE A 103 3.37 6.51 -10.31
CA ILE A 103 2.34 6.96 -11.25
C ILE A 103 1.26 5.88 -11.30
N PRO A 104 0.10 6.10 -10.67
CA PRO A 104 -1.01 5.15 -10.72
C PRO A 104 -1.84 5.31 -12.00
N LEU A 105 -2.19 4.20 -12.61
CA LEU A 105 -3.20 4.06 -13.65
C LEU A 105 -4.39 3.36 -13.02
N ILE A 106 -5.55 3.99 -13.03
CA ILE A 106 -6.75 3.50 -12.35
C ILE A 106 -7.77 3.09 -13.40
N TYR A 107 -8.41 1.95 -13.18
CA TYR A 107 -9.56 1.50 -13.91
C TYR A 107 -10.62 1.04 -12.91
N ARG A 108 -11.84 1.58 -13.03
CA ARG A 108 -13.00 1.23 -12.22
C ARG A 108 -14.16 0.86 -13.12
N GLU A 109 -14.83 -0.22 -12.79
CA GLU A 109 -16.10 -0.63 -13.38
C GLU A 109 -17.13 -0.67 -12.26
N PHE A 110 -18.25 0.00 -12.44
CA PHE A 110 -19.25 0.13 -11.39
C PHE A 110 -20.68 -0.09 -11.88
N LYS A 111 -21.52 -0.42 -10.92
CA LYS A 111 -22.98 -0.46 -11.04
C LYS A 111 -23.57 0.06 -9.74
N ARG A 112 -24.38 1.12 -9.83
CA ARG A 112 -25.03 1.76 -8.69
C ARG A 112 -26.48 2.14 -9.00
N PRO A 113 -27.36 2.26 -8.01
CA PRO A 113 -28.64 2.94 -8.19
C PRO A 113 -28.41 4.46 -8.32
N GLU A 114 -29.17 5.09 -9.21
CA GLU A 114 -29.27 6.54 -9.37
C GLU A 114 -30.75 6.90 -9.44
N GLY A 115 -31.31 7.30 -8.30
CA GLY A 115 -32.76 7.41 -8.13
C GLY A 115 -33.45 6.06 -8.40
N PHE A 116 -34.42 6.04 -9.30
CA PHE A 116 -35.10 4.78 -9.72
C PHE A 116 -34.42 4.07 -10.89
N ALA A 117 -33.35 4.63 -11.43
CA ALA A 117 -32.58 4.02 -12.52
C ALA A 117 -31.36 3.25 -11.97
N ILE A 118 -30.69 2.53 -12.85
CA ILE A 118 -29.39 1.88 -12.58
C ILE A 118 -28.36 2.54 -13.48
N ASP A 119 -27.39 3.18 -12.87
CA ASP A 119 -26.18 3.70 -13.52
C ASP A 119 -25.13 2.59 -13.57
N ARG A 120 -24.46 2.46 -14.73
CA ARG A 120 -23.33 1.54 -14.97
C ARG A 120 -22.32 2.23 -15.85
N GLY A 121 -21.08 2.15 -15.46
CA GLY A 121 -20.03 2.77 -16.23
C GLY A 121 -18.65 2.25 -15.91
N THR A 122 -17.69 2.89 -16.54
CA THR A 122 -16.27 2.67 -16.30
C THR A 122 -15.58 4.01 -16.20
N GLU A 123 -14.68 4.14 -15.23
CA GLU A 123 -13.78 5.27 -15.10
C GLU A 123 -12.34 4.78 -15.26
N SER A 124 -11.55 5.49 -16.06
CA SER A 124 -10.16 5.09 -16.24
C SER A 124 -9.27 6.27 -16.61
N GLY A 125 -8.06 6.26 -16.06
CA GLY A 125 -7.08 7.31 -16.36
C GLY A 125 -5.90 7.28 -15.40
N LEU A 126 -5.15 8.37 -15.41
CA LEU A 126 -4.10 8.63 -14.44
C LEU A 126 -4.73 8.97 -13.10
N GLY A 127 -4.19 8.40 -12.04
CA GLY A 127 -4.43 8.89 -10.68
C GLY A 127 -3.41 9.95 -10.26
N ASP A 128 -3.39 10.24 -8.98
CA ASP A 128 -2.47 11.23 -8.40
C ASP A 128 -1.05 10.67 -8.29
N ALA A 129 -0.11 11.25 -9.03
CA ALA A 129 1.30 10.87 -8.96
C ALA A 129 1.94 11.31 -7.64
N SER A 130 2.91 10.55 -7.14
CA SER A 130 3.65 10.90 -5.92
C SER A 130 5.16 10.81 -6.10
N LEU A 131 5.87 11.68 -5.40
CA LEU A 131 7.33 11.68 -5.32
C LEU A 131 7.75 11.47 -3.88
N LEU A 132 8.49 10.40 -3.62
CA LEU A 132 8.93 9.97 -2.30
C LEU A 132 10.44 10.06 -2.15
N LEU A 133 10.89 10.55 -1.01
CA LEU A 133 12.25 10.40 -0.51
C LEU A 133 12.27 9.25 0.50
N LYS A 134 13.04 8.21 0.20
CA LYS A 134 13.34 7.11 1.11
C LYS A 134 14.64 7.39 1.85
N THR A 135 14.60 7.30 3.17
CA THR A 135 15.77 7.55 4.03
C THR A 135 16.04 6.36 4.93
N VAL A 136 17.16 5.67 4.75
CA VAL A 136 17.58 4.60 5.66
C VAL A 136 17.96 5.21 7.01
N ALA A 137 17.03 5.09 7.96
CA ALA A 137 17.23 5.58 9.33
C ALA A 137 18.17 4.64 10.10
N PHE A 138 18.04 3.35 9.88
CA PHE A 138 18.84 2.33 10.52
C PHE A 138 19.02 1.10 9.66
N HIS A 139 20.24 0.57 9.60
CA HIS A 139 20.54 -0.72 9.01
C HIS A 139 21.57 -1.45 9.86
N TYR A 140 21.30 -2.73 10.14
CA TYR A 140 22.22 -3.62 10.85
C TYR A 140 22.22 -4.99 10.22
N SER A 141 23.41 -5.52 10.00
CA SER A 141 23.62 -6.88 9.52
C SER A 141 24.63 -7.58 10.43
N SER A 142 24.34 -8.81 10.86
CA SER A 142 25.29 -9.59 11.63
C SER A 142 26.50 -9.96 10.75
N PRO A 143 27.68 -10.18 11.34
CA PRO A 143 28.84 -10.65 10.55
C PRO A 143 28.51 -11.94 9.79
N ALA A 144 28.92 -11.98 8.53
CA ALA A 144 28.83 -13.17 7.70
C ALA A 144 29.67 -14.30 8.31
N ARG A 145 29.12 -15.52 8.34
CA ARG A 145 29.90 -16.70 8.75
C ARG A 145 30.80 -17.12 7.62
N ARG A 146 32.07 -17.36 7.93
CA ARG A 146 33.02 -18.00 7.01
C ARG A 146 33.27 -19.45 7.45
N THR A 147 32.94 -20.39 6.60
CA THR A 147 33.33 -21.81 6.76
C THR A 147 34.43 -22.14 5.76
N PHE A 148 35.36 -22.98 6.18
CA PHE A 148 36.42 -23.45 5.30
C PHE A 148 36.17 -24.93 4.95
N GLU A 149 35.96 -25.22 3.68
CA GLU A 149 35.95 -26.60 3.23
C GLU A 149 37.40 -27.04 2.93
N VAL A 150 37.85 -28.07 3.65
CA VAL A 150 39.16 -28.67 3.46
C VAL A 150 39.03 -29.78 2.44
N GLY A 151 38.99 -29.41 1.17
CA GLY A 151 38.97 -30.35 0.04
C GLY A 151 40.21 -30.16 -0.84
N GLY A 152 41.40 -30.55 -0.36
CA GLY A 152 42.65 -30.39 -1.09
C GLY A 152 43.70 -29.53 -0.38
N LYS A 153 44.77 -29.12 -1.10
CA LYS A 153 45.89 -28.36 -0.53
C LYS A 153 45.54 -26.89 -0.17
N ASN A 154 44.43 -26.37 -0.65
CA ASN A 154 43.97 -25.00 -0.35
C ASN A 154 42.55 -25.02 0.20
N PRO A 155 42.28 -24.52 1.41
CA PRO A 155 40.92 -24.38 1.93
C PRO A 155 40.15 -23.34 1.12
N ILE A 156 38.94 -23.70 0.68
CA ILE A 156 38.03 -22.79 0.03
C ILE A 156 37.19 -22.12 1.13
N ALA A 157 37.27 -20.81 1.23
CA ALA A 157 36.41 -20.03 2.14
C ALA A 157 35.01 -19.90 1.52
N ILE A 158 34.01 -20.45 2.19
CA ILE A 158 32.62 -20.26 1.85
C ILE A 158 32.08 -19.17 2.78
N GLU A 159 31.70 -18.05 2.19
CA GLU A 159 31.04 -16.94 2.92
C GLU A 159 29.54 -17.19 2.91
N HIS A 160 28.96 -17.31 4.09
CA HIS A 160 27.49 -17.43 4.26
C HIS A 160 26.89 -16.07 4.47
N GLU A 161 25.67 -15.86 3.96
CA GLU A 161 24.92 -14.65 4.25
C GLU A 161 24.73 -14.44 5.75
N PRO A 162 24.59 -13.18 6.19
CA PRO A 162 24.31 -12.86 7.58
C PRO A 162 23.08 -13.60 8.10
N ASP A 163 23.14 -14.12 9.33
CA ASP A 163 22.00 -14.80 9.96
C ASP A 163 20.91 -13.81 10.36
N PHE A 164 21.30 -12.58 10.70
CA PHE A 164 20.36 -11.53 11.14
C PHE A 164 20.57 -10.25 10.34
N THR A 165 19.47 -9.68 9.85
CA THR A 165 19.44 -8.33 9.27
C THR A 165 18.25 -7.57 9.84
N PHE A 166 18.42 -6.28 10.04
CA PHE A 166 17.35 -5.35 10.41
C PHE A 166 17.56 -4.04 9.67
N SER A 167 16.49 -3.52 9.06
CA SER A 167 16.50 -2.19 8.45
C SER A 167 15.22 -1.45 8.79
N ALA A 168 15.35 -0.13 8.94
CA ALA A 168 14.23 0.80 9.07
C ALA A 168 14.46 1.96 8.09
N VAL A 169 13.46 2.21 7.27
CA VAL A 169 13.46 3.23 6.21
C VAL A 169 12.31 4.18 6.46
N LEU A 170 12.59 5.48 6.51
CA LEU A 170 11.57 6.52 6.59
C LEU A 170 11.18 6.95 5.17
N LEU A 171 9.90 7.17 4.97
CA LEU A 171 9.30 7.69 3.75
C LEU A 171 8.80 9.10 4.01
N THR A 172 9.17 10.03 3.16
CA THR A 172 8.59 11.38 3.14
C THR A 172 8.34 11.78 1.70
N GLY A 173 7.20 12.36 1.41
CA GLY A 173 6.88 12.70 0.03
C GLY A 173 5.71 13.62 -0.15
N LEU A 174 5.45 13.91 -1.41
CA LEU A 174 4.34 14.74 -1.87
C LEU A 174 3.55 13.98 -2.95
N LYS A 175 2.25 14.04 -2.86
CA LYS A 175 1.31 13.63 -3.90
C LYS A 175 0.83 14.87 -4.65
N PHE A 176 0.73 14.76 -5.96
CA PHE A 176 0.36 15.83 -6.88
C PHE A 176 -1.03 15.56 -7.47
N PRO A 177 -1.89 16.57 -7.64
CA PRO A 177 -3.23 16.41 -8.19
C PRO A 177 -3.16 16.21 -9.73
N THR A 178 -2.69 15.07 -10.18
CA THR A 178 -2.55 14.73 -11.60
C THR A 178 -3.71 13.88 -12.13
N GLY A 179 -4.49 13.28 -11.22
CA GLY A 179 -5.67 12.50 -11.55
C GLY A 179 -6.89 13.38 -11.84
N ASP A 180 -7.84 12.83 -12.58
CA ASP A 180 -9.10 13.50 -12.86
C ASP A 180 -10.01 13.47 -11.62
N SER A 181 -10.41 14.65 -11.15
CA SER A 181 -11.29 14.82 -10.00
C SER A 181 -12.71 15.29 -10.37
N SER A 182 -13.07 15.24 -11.66
CA SER A 182 -14.37 15.76 -12.15
C SER A 182 -15.58 15.04 -11.56
N ARG A 183 -15.44 13.75 -11.18
CA ARG A 183 -16.51 12.99 -10.52
C ARG A 183 -16.95 13.58 -9.18
N LEU A 184 -16.10 14.36 -8.51
CA LEU A 184 -16.46 15.10 -7.29
C LEU A 184 -17.54 16.16 -7.54
N GLU A 185 -17.79 16.55 -8.80
CA GLU A 185 -18.88 17.46 -9.13
C GLU A 185 -20.26 16.83 -8.90
N GLU A 186 -20.37 15.50 -8.93
CA GLU A 186 -21.62 14.77 -8.68
C GLU A 186 -22.16 15.01 -7.26
N GLU A 187 -21.29 15.20 -6.28
CA GLU A 187 -21.66 15.51 -4.88
C GLU A 187 -22.53 16.75 -4.73
N PHE A 188 -22.50 17.68 -5.71
CA PHE A 188 -23.37 18.88 -5.72
C PHE A 188 -24.80 18.56 -6.13
N HIS A 189 -25.01 17.45 -6.82
CA HIS A 189 -26.28 17.09 -7.45
C HIS A 189 -26.92 15.86 -6.82
N GLU A 190 -26.27 15.28 -5.82
CA GLU A 190 -26.79 14.13 -5.12
C GLU A 190 -28.05 14.49 -4.32
N ILE A 191 -29.13 13.79 -4.61
CA ILE A 191 -30.43 14.01 -3.97
C ILE A 191 -31.05 12.66 -3.64
N ASP A 192 -31.35 12.46 -2.38
CA ASP A 192 -32.15 11.31 -1.93
C ASP A 192 -33.60 11.44 -2.41
N ILE A 193 -34.00 10.54 -3.30
CA ILE A 193 -35.36 10.48 -3.80
C ILE A 193 -36.16 9.52 -2.90
N PRO A 194 -37.21 9.98 -2.22
CA PRO A 194 -38.00 9.13 -1.33
C PRO A 194 -38.53 7.88 -2.04
N GLY A 195 -38.19 6.69 -1.51
CA GLY A 195 -38.59 5.40 -2.05
C GLY A 195 -37.70 4.84 -3.16
N ALA A 196 -36.70 5.56 -3.61
CA ALA A 196 -35.67 5.02 -4.49
C ALA A 196 -34.64 4.20 -3.69
N PRO A 197 -34.00 3.19 -4.31
CA PRO A 197 -32.87 2.49 -3.70
C PRO A 197 -31.71 3.46 -3.43
N LEU A 198 -31.09 3.37 -2.24
CA LEU A 198 -29.93 4.18 -1.90
C LEU A 198 -28.66 3.65 -2.57
N SER A 199 -27.78 4.53 -2.99
CA SER A 199 -26.45 4.21 -3.48
C SER A 199 -25.47 4.12 -2.34
N GLY A 200 -24.57 3.16 -2.36
CA GLY A 200 -23.37 3.10 -1.54
C GLY A 200 -22.10 3.33 -2.36
N ILE A 201 -22.26 3.87 -3.60
CA ILE A 201 -21.18 4.30 -4.48
C ILE A 201 -21.50 5.70 -4.96
N HIS A 202 -20.63 6.66 -4.71
CA HIS A 202 -20.83 8.08 -4.94
C HIS A 202 -19.75 8.65 -5.87
N GLY A 203 -19.76 9.94 -6.14
CA GLY A 203 -18.77 10.61 -6.99
C GLY A 203 -17.36 10.52 -6.44
N HIS A 204 -17.21 10.66 -5.12
CA HIS A 204 -15.92 10.52 -4.45
C HIS A 204 -15.30 9.12 -4.55
N ASP A 205 -16.10 8.07 -4.66
CA ASP A 205 -15.62 6.70 -4.86
C ASP A 205 -15.09 6.50 -6.29
N LEU A 206 -15.68 7.17 -7.25
CA LEU A 206 -15.38 6.99 -8.68
C LEU A 206 -14.30 7.94 -9.20
N THR A 207 -13.91 8.95 -8.43
CA THR A 207 -12.89 9.91 -8.83
C THR A 207 -11.51 9.25 -8.99
N LEU A 208 -10.72 9.70 -9.98
CA LEU A 208 -9.38 9.17 -10.25
C LEU A 208 -8.28 9.97 -9.51
N GLY A 209 -8.61 11.16 -9.01
CA GLY A 209 -7.71 12.01 -8.25
C GLY A 209 -8.45 12.84 -7.21
N THR A 210 -7.71 13.33 -6.23
CA THR A 210 -8.28 14.12 -5.12
C THR A 210 -8.35 15.62 -5.44
N GLY A 211 -7.62 16.06 -6.47
CA GLY A 211 -7.48 17.47 -6.79
C GLY A 211 -6.66 18.27 -5.75
N SER A 212 -6.01 17.60 -4.79
CA SER A 212 -5.22 18.21 -3.71
C SER A 212 -3.74 17.87 -3.79
N PHE A 213 -2.89 18.74 -3.21
CA PHE A 213 -1.52 18.39 -2.84
C PHE A 213 -1.53 17.78 -1.45
N ASP A 214 -0.97 16.58 -1.31
CA ASP A 214 -0.96 15.88 -0.05
C ASP A 214 0.47 15.57 0.40
N GLY A 215 0.68 15.56 1.72
CA GLY A 215 1.94 15.14 2.33
C GLY A 215 1.92 13.65 2.67
N ILE A 216 2.96 12.90 2.30
CA ILE A 216 3.10 11.47 2.60
C ILE A 216 4.22 11.27 3.61
N PHE A 217 3.95 10.53 4.67
CA PHE A 217 4.90 10.16 5.70
C PHE A 217 4.76 8.67 6.01
N GLY A 218 5.87 7.97 6.15
CA GLY A 218 5.79 6.54 6.41
C GLY A 218 7.07 5.94 6.96
N GLU A 219 6.98 4.66 7.32
CA GLU A 219 8.09 3.84 7.79
C GLU A 219 7.96 2.44 7.20
N GLN A 220 9.07 1.92 6.72
CA GLN A 220 9.22 0.53 6.29
C GLN A 220 10.25 -0.14 7.19
N THR A 221 9.88 -1.27 7.78
CA THR A 221 10.79 -2.05 8.63
C THR A 221 10.91 -3.47 8.08
N SER A 222 12.13 -3.94 7.95
CA SER A 222 12.44 -5.33 7.58
C SER A 222 13.34 -5.94 8.64
N LEU A 223 12.95 -7.10 9.13
CA LEU A 223 13.72 -7.90 10.07
C LEU A 223 13.81 -9.34 9.55
N ARG A 224 15.01 -9.87 9.51
CA ARG A 224 15.25 -11.27 9.12
C ARG A 224 16.17 -11.95 10.11
N TYR A 225 15.75 -13.14 10.51
CA TYR A 225 16.59 -14.08 11.26
C TYR A 225 16.62 -15.42 10.54
N LYS A 226 17.75 -15.72 9.91
CA LYS A 226 17.90 -16.88 9.03
C LYS A 226 16.82 -16.85 7.93
N ASN A 227 15.93 -17.83 7.94
CA ASN A 227 14.87 -17.97 6.94
C ASN A 227 13.53 -17.34 7.39
N ILE A 228 13.42 -16.92 8.64
CA ILE A 228 12.23 -16.21 9.13
C ILE A 228 12.42 -14.71 8.89
N PHE A 229 11.41 -14.06 8.39
CA PHE A 229 11.41 -12.61 8.20
C PHE A 229 10.11 -11.99 8.69
N LEU A 230 10.17 -10.71 8.97
CA LEU A 230 9.05 -9.84 9.28
C LEU A 230 9.25 -8.55 8.48
N GLU A 231 8.27 -8.21 7.68
CA GLU A 231 8.22 -6.93 6.99
C GLU A 231 7.01 -6.14 7.48
N THR A 232 7.17 -4.85 7.65
CA THR A 232 6.08 -3.94 8.00
C THR A 232 6.23 -2.63 7.24
N ASN A 233 5.11 -2.05 6.87
CA ASN A 233 5.00 -0.73 6.28
C ASN A 233 3.85 0.01 6.93
N VAL A 234 4.07 1.29 7.25
CA VAL A 234 3.04 2.20 7.75
C VAL A 234 3.16 3.49 6.94
N GLN A 235 2.04 3.99 6.44
CA GLN A 235 1.99 5.23 5.68
C GLN A 235 0.83 6.09 6.16
N PHE A 236 1.10 7.35 6.44
CA PHE A 236 0.13 8.38 6.75
C PHE A 236 0.11 9.41 5.63
N THR A 237 -1.10 9.75 5.16
CA THR A 237 -1.29 10.80 4.17
C THR A 237 -2.00 11.99 4.80
N LEU A 238 -1.31 13.11 4.82
CA LEU A 238 -1.87 14.40 5.23
C LEU A 238 -2.52 15.06 4.02
N ARG A 239 -3.83 15.13 4.01
CA ARG A 239 -4.62 15.63 2.88
C ARG A 239 -4.72 17.15 2.85
N GLY A 240 -4.55 17.72 1.66
CA GLY A 240 -4.81 19.12 1.39
C GLY A 240 -6.26 19.39 0.96
N ASP A 241 -6.57 20.66 0.73
CA ASP A 241 -7.85 21.05 0.13
C ASP A 241 -7.91 20.60 -1.33
N GLY A 242 -8.95 19.85 -1.68
CA GLY A 242 -9.19 19.36 -3.02
C GLY A 242 -10.02 20.30 -3.88
N THR A 243 -10.37 19.84 -5.06
CA THR A 243 -11.27 20.52 -5.99
C THR A 243 -12.74 20.35 -5.58
N HIS A 244 -13.66 21.06 -6.22
CA HIS A 244 -15.12 20.93 -6.02
C HIS A 244 -15.59 21.10 -4.57
N GLN A 245 -14.84 21.86 -3.74
CA GLN A 245 -15.13 22.05 -2.30
C GLN A 245 -15.15 20.71 -1.53
N TYR A 246 -14.48 19.71 -2.05
CA TYR A 246 -14.31 18.41 -1.42
C TYR A 246 -12.94 18.33 -0.74
N HIS A 247 -12.90 17.83 0.48
CA HIS A 247 -11.69 17.63 1.25
C HIS A 247 -11.68 16.19 1.75
N PHE A 248 -10.80 15.38 1.16
CA PHE A 248 -10.57 14.03 1.62
C PHE A 248 -9.96 14.03 3.02
N ALA A 249 -10.41 13.15 3.88
CA ALA A 249 -9.85 13.00 5.21
C ALA A 249 -8.42 12.46 5.16
N ASN A 250 -7.64 12.74 6.20
CA ASN A 250 -6.34 12.10 6.36
C ASN A 250 -6.50 10.58 6.45
N ASP A 251 -5.52 9.86 5.96
CA ASP A 251 -5.54 8.40 5.97
C ASP A 251 -4.25 7.79 6.52
N LEU A 252 -4.38 6.61 7.09
CA LEU A 252 -3.30 5.78 7.58
C LEU A 252 -3.44 4.37 7.01
N GLY A 253 -2.47 3.92 6.24
CA GLY A 253 -2.36 2.55 5.77
C GLY A 253 -1.25 1.81 6.51
N TRP A 254 -1.44 0.53 6.76
CA TRP A 254 -0.40 -0.35 7.26
C TRP A 254 -0.46 -1.70 6.60
N SER A 255 0.68 -2.36 6.56
CA SER A 255 0.79 -3.66 5.94
C SER A 255 2.03 -4.39 6.44
N GLY A 256 2.02 -5.70 6.32
CA GLY A 256 3.16 -6.54 6.62
C GLY A 256 2.77 -7.79 7.39
N GLY A 257 3.78 -8.54 7.77
CA GLY A 257 3.57 -9.77 8.52
C GLY A 257 4.78 -10.69 8.52
N PRO A 258 4.70 -11.79 9.25
CA PRO A 258 5.76 -12.77 9.30
C PRO A 258 5.80 -13.62 8.03
N GLY A 259 7.02 -14.02 7.64
CA GLY A 259 7.24 -14.89 6.49
C GLY A 259 8.36 -15.87 6.71
N TYR A 260 8.46 -16.82 5.78
CA TYR A 260 9.49 -17.84 5.77
C TYR A 260 10.03 -18.06 4.36
N TYR A 261 11.37 -17.96 4.19
CA TYR A 261 12.05 -18.29 2.96
C TYR A 261 12.33 -19.79 2.90
N PHE A 262 11.63 -20.51 2.04
CA PHE A 262 11.88 -21.94 1.82
C PHE A 262 12.99 -22.20 0.79
N ILE A 263 13.30 -21.22 -0.08
CA ILE A 263 14.53 -21.18 -0.89
C ILE A 263 15.23 -19.88 -0.56
N ARG A 264 16.48 -19.98 -0.11
CA ARG A 264 17.37 -18.85 0.10
C ARG A 264 18.77 -19.25 -0.33
N ARG A 265 19.14 -18.83 -1.53
CA ARG A 265 20.44 -19.04 -2.14
C ARG A 265 20.99 -17.68 -2.54
N HIS A 266 22.29 -17.62 -2.85
CA HIS A 266 22.99 -16.38 -3.17
C HIS A 266 22.28 -15.49 -4.21
N ASP A 267 21.62 -16.07 -5.20
CA ASP A 267 20.97 -15.36 -6.30
C ASP A 267 19.45 -15.56 -6.35
N THR A 268 18.88 -16.39 -5.49
CA THR A 268 17.47 -16.77 -5.55
C THR A 268 16.88 -16.90 -4.17
N ILE A 269 15.80 -16.16 -3.94
CA ILE A 269 14.98 -16.20 -2.74
C ILE A 269 13.56 -16.53 -3.15
N ILE A 270 12.91 -17.46 -2.46
CA ILE A 270 11.48 -17.71 -2.58
C ILE A 270 10.92 -17.92 -1.18
N GLY A 271 9.87 -17.22 -0.84
CA GLY A 271 9.25 -17.27 0.47
C GLY A 271 7.73 -17.12 0.41
N LEU A 272 7.13 -17.43 1.54
CA LEU A 272 5.72 -17.19 1.82
C LEU A 272 5.62 -16.27 3.01
N GLN A 273 4.80 -15.23 2.89
CA GLN A 273 4.46 -14.30 3.95
C GLN A 273 2.96 -14.39 4.23
N PHE A 274 2.59 -14.18 5.46
CA PHE A 274 1.20 -14.02 5.85
C PHE A 274 0.98 -12.55 6.20
N ASP A 275 0.32 -11.85 5.30
CA ASP A 275 0.09 -10.42 5.43
C ASP A 275 -1.11 -10.10 6.32
N VAL A 276 -0.93 -9.08 7.13
CA VAL A 276 -1.97 -8.31 7.79
C VAL A 276 -1.92 -6.93 7.18
N THR A 277 -2.97 -6.52 6.49
CA THR A 277 -3.06 -5.18 5.93
C THR A 277 -4.26 -4.47 6.52
N GLY A 278 -4.19 -3.18 6.60
CA GLY A 278 -5.30 -2.40 7.09
C GLY A 278 -5.20 -0.96 6.64
N GLU A 279 -6.33 -0.31 6.77
CA GLU A 279 -6.48 1.09 6.40
C GLU A 279 -7.45 1.77 7.34
N TYR A 280 -7.22 3.05 7.58
CA TYR A 280 -8.05 3.96 8.35
C TYR A 280 -8.20 5.27 7.60
N LYS A 281 -9.44 5.67 7.31
CA LYS A 281 -9.81 6.99 6.81
C LYS A 281 -10.93 7.55 7.64
N ASP A 282 -10.74 8.77 8.15
CA ASP A 282 -11.79 9.56 8.81
C ASP A 282 -12.84 10.02 7.78
N VAL A 283 -13.90 10.62 8.25
CA VAL A 283 -14.99 11.15 7.41
C VAL A 283 -14.50 12.35 6.60
N ASP A 284 -14.70 12.31 5.29
CA ASP A 284 -14.41 13.41 4.38
C ASP A 284 -15.26 14.65 4.67
N ARG A 285 -14.95 15.74 4.01
CA ARG A 285 -15.75 16.97 4.10
C ARG A 285 -16.14 17.47 2.73
N PHE A 286 -17.42 17.68 2.55
CA PHE A 286 -17.96 18.34 1.40
C PHE A 286 -18.59 19.68 1.82
N ARG A 287 -18.17 20.81 1.21
CA ARG A 287 -18.61 22.16 1.55
C ARG A 287 -18.46 22.48 3.05
N GLY A 288 -17.40 21.94 3.67
CA GLY A 288 -17.10 22.12 5.10
C GLY A 288 -17.95 21.30 6.07
N LYS A 289 -18.87 20.46 5.58
CA LYS A 289 -19.66 19.52 6.38
C LYS A 289 -19.12 18.11 6.23
N ALA A 290 -19.34 17.25 7.22
CA ALA A 290 -19.01 15.84 7.14
C ALA A 290 -19.81 15.17 6.00
N ALA A 291 -19.11 14.38 5.17
CA ALA A 291 -19.68 13.44 4.21
C ALA A 291 -19.76 12.08 4.90
N GLU A 292 -20.89 11.81 5.58
CA GLU A 292 -21.02 10.74 6.59
C GLU A 292 -20.81 9.33 6.03
N ASP A 293 -20.86 9.15 4.71
CA ASP A 293 -20.72 7.89 3.97
C ASP A 293 -19.28 7.58 3.49
N THR A 294 -18.27 8.21 4.09
CA THR A 294 -16.90 8.15 3.60
C THR A 294 -15.88 7.59 4.57
N GLY A 295 -16.22 7.48 5.86
CA GLY A 295 -15.34 6.92 6.88
C GLY A 295 -15.30 5.39 6.80
N ILE A 296 -14.09 4.79 6.83
CA ILE A 296 -13.93 3.33 6.82
C ILE A 296 -12.68 2.90 7.57
N THR A 297 -12.79 1.84 8.36
CA THR A 297 -11.67 1.08 8.93
C THR A 297 -11.75 -0.34 8.42
N SER A 298 -10.69 -0.83 7.79
CA SER A 298 -10.66 -2.20 7.31
C SER A 298 -9.36 -2.91 7.67
N VAL A 299 -9.49 -4.20 7.95
CA VAL A 299 -8.36 -5.11 8.20
C VAL A 299 -8.53 -6.35 7.33
N PHE A 300 -7.47 -6.68 6.58
CA PHE A 300 -7.40 -7.83 5.71
C PHE A 300 -6.30 -8.77 6.16
N LEU A 301 -6.48 -10.05 5.87
CA LEU A 301 -5.49 -11.09 6.05
C LEU A 301 -5.32 -11.90 4.77
N GLY A 302 -4.10 -12.31 4.46
CA GLY A 302 -3.88 -13.19 3.33
C GLY A 302 -2.45 -13.66 3.12
N PRO A 303 -2.26 -14.72 2.33
CA PRO A 303 -0.94 -15.17 1.94
C PRO A 303 -0.35 -14.33 0.80
N ARG A 304 0.97 -14.11 0.84
CA ARG A 304 1.76 -13.50 -0.23
C ARG A 304 2.99 -14.36 -0.51
N ILE A 305 3.19 -14.71 -1.77
CA ILE A 305 4.43 -15.35 -2.26
C ILE A 305 5.37 -14.23 -2.71
N VAL A 306 6.60 -14.28 -2.23
CA VAL A 306 7.68 -13.38 -2.62
C VAL A 306 8.80 -14.18 -3.27
N ALA A 307 9.35 -13.66 -4.36
CA ALA A 307 10.45 -14.29 -5.07
C ALA A 307 11.42 -13.24 -5.58
N SER A 308 12.72 -13.53 -5.49
CA SER A 308 13.75 -12.72 -6.16
C SER A 308 14.81 -13.59 -6.79
N ARG A 309 15.35 -13.13 -7.93
CA ARG A 309 16.48 -13.75 -8.60
C ARG A 309 17.34 -12.70 -9.29
N GLY A 310 18.57 -12.59 -8.82
CA GLY A 310 19.51 -11.58 -9.31
C GLY A 310 18.94 -10.17 -9.13
N ARG A 311 18.63 -9.49 -10.24
CA ARG A 311 18.09 -8.12 -10.27
C ARG A 311 16.56 -8.06 -10.27
N TRP A 312 15.88 -9.18 -10.37
CA TRP A 312 14.43 -9.27 -10.46
C TRP A 312 13.83 -9.65 -9.12
N SER A 313 12.74 -8.99 -8.76
CA SER A 313 11.87 -9.42 -7.68
C SER A 313 10.43 -9.44 -8.16
N ALA A 314 9.64 -10.35 -7.61
CA ALA A 314 8.22 -10.49 -7.90
C ALA A 314 7.46 -10.91 -6.66
N GLU A 315 6.20 -10.49 -6.58
CA GLU A 315 5.28 -10.93 -5.54
C GLU A 315 3.88 -11.14 -6.09
N ILE A 316 3.11 -11.97 -5.41
CA ILE A 316 1.68 -12.14 -5.63
C ILE A 316 1.01 -12.53 -4.32
N GLY A 317 -0.12 -11.92 -4.01
CA GLY A 317 -0.90 -12.18 -2.80
C GLY A 317 -2.40 -12.01 -3.03
N ALA A 318 -3.17 -12.61 -2.13
CA ALA A 318 -4.61 -12.40 -2.05
C ALA A 318 -4.99 -12.16 -0.61
N GLU A 319 -5.86 -11.21 -0.38
CA GLU A 319 -6.26 -10.73 0.94
C GLU A 319 -7.78 -10.72 1.07
N PHE A 320 -8.27 -11.10 2.22
CA PHE A 320 -9.69 -11.14 2.55
C PHE A 320 -9.97 -10.29 3.78
N PRO A 321 -11.06 -9.52 3.79
CA PRO A 321 -11.40 -8.71 4.94
C PRO A 321 -11.77 -9.60 6.13
N VAL A 322 -11.25 -9.26 7.30
CA VAL A 322 -11.59 -9.90 8.57
C VAL A 322 -12.32 -8.94 9.50
N SER A 323 -12.21 -7.65 9.23
CA SER A 323 -12.95 -6.61 9.92
C SER A 323 -13.13 -5.44 8.97
N ILE A 324 -14.36 -4.95 8.83
CA ILE A 324 -14.69 -3.70 8.17
C ILE A 324 -15.68 -2.98 9.06
N ASP A 325 -15.35 -1.74 9.41
CA ASP A 325 -16.22 -0.80 10.11
C ASP A 325 -16.30 0.46 9.25
N ASN A 326 -17.51 0.79 8.79
CA ASN A 326 -17.76 1.92 7.91
C ASN A 326 -18.87 2.80 8.49
N THR A 327 -18.85 4.06 8.12
CA THR A 327 -19.91 5.01 8.46
C THR A 327 -20.99 5.01 7.37
N ALA A 328 -22.26 5.15 7.75
CA ALA A 328 -23.41 5.21 6.87
C ALA A 328 -23.47 4.05 5.84
N LEU A 329 -24.05 4.28 4.65
CA LEU A 329 -24.20 3.26 3.61
C LEU A 329 -22.99 3.30 2.65
N GLN A 330 -22.27 2.18 2.55
CA GLN A 330 -21.15 2.04 1.62
C GLN A 330 -21.14 0.65 0.99
N VAL A 331 -20.53 0.52 -0.20
CA VAL A 331 -20.13 -0.76 -0.77
C VAL A 331 -18.68 -1.04 -0.36
N VAL A 332 -18.49 -2.10 0.41
CA VAL A 332 -17.20 -2.42 1.02
C VAL A 332 -16.46 -3.55 0.30
N PRO A 333 -15.12 -3.67 0.46
CA PRO A 333 -14.31 -4.68 -0.20
C PRO A 333 -14.66 -6.12 0.21
N ASP A 334 -14.78 -7.03 -0.77
CA ASP A 334 -14.95 -8.47 -0.56
C ASP A 334 -13.60 -9.21 -0.55
N TYR A 335 -12.67 -8.80 -1.40
CA TYR A 335 -11.30 -9.32 -1.46
C TYR A 335 -10.39 -8.40 -2.29
N ARG A 336 -9.08 -8.57 -2.08
CA ARG A 336 -8.02 -7.95 -2.88
C ARG A 336 -7.07 -9.00 -3.45
N VAL A 337 -6.58 -8.75 -4.65
CA VAL A 337 -5.46 -9.49 -5.24
C VAL A 337 -4.38 -8.49 -5.61
N ARG A 338 -3.16 -8.75 -5.18
CA ARG A 338 -2.02 -7.90 -5.47
C ARG A 338 -0.93 -8.69 -6.17
N GLY A 339 -0.20 -8.04 -7.03
CA GLY A 339 0.99 -8.61 -7.66
C GLY A 339 1.92 -7.52 -8.13
N GLY A 340 3.21 -7.86 -8.21
CA GLY A 340 4.19 -6.90 -8.68
C GLY A 340 5.47 -7.54 -9.17
N ILE A 341 6.18 -6.80 -9.98
CA ILE A 341 7.51 -7.14 -10.47
C ILE A 341 8.40 -5.91 -10.42
N SER A 342 9.64 -6.07 -9.97
CA SER A 342 10.64 -5.01 -9.98
C SER A 342 11.94 -5.45 -10.60
N LEU A 343 12.67 -4.47 -11.12
CA LEU A 343 13.99 -4.64 -11.72
C LEU A 343 14.93 -3.57 -11.19
N HIS A 344 16.09 -3.99 -10.71
CA HIS A 344 17.22 -3.13 -10.35
C HIS A 344 18.28 -3.14 -11.46
N PHE A 345 18.85 -1.97 -11.79
CA PHE A 345 19.85 -1.82 -12.86
C PHE A 345 21.26 -1.74 -12.33
#